data_f4baabde0d8172dd50d15e2e0fbcb7fe
#
_entry.id   f4baabde0d8172dd50d15e2e0fbcb7fe
#
_cell.length_a   1.000
_cell.length_b   1.000
_cell.length_c   1.000
_cell.angle_alpha   90.00
_cell.angle_beta   90.00
_cell.angle_gamma   90.00
#
_symmetry.space_group_name_H-M   'P 1'
#
loop_
_entity.id
_entity.type
_entity.pdbx_description
1 polymer ?
#
loop_
_entity_poly.entity_id
_entity_poly.type
_entity_poly.pdbx_seq_one_letter_code
_entity_poly.pdbx_strand_id
1 'polypeptide(L)'
;MAGELNKKILLIAPVFFGYYKEIIAELEKMGYDVDYVCDAPSNSNVSKALGRINKSFIRFFTKRYFKNKVLPFISGKSYDYVFVVGGMTFAFSAAMVRKMKDMNPQAKFVMYQWDSEKNLPYSTSIHPYFDKLYSFDRYDCKRDSKYNFLPLFYTRMYEEIGCKAHEQQFEYDCSYVGTAHPLKYKNINDIADAFKVIWPRQFIYHYMPSKLKYVYHKLTAPEYKKAKLSEFKLEKIAPKQMIEVFEKSKCVLDSPQGGQTGLTIRTLECLGAKKKMVTSNVDIKYYDFYDKTNILIFGAGKPVDTNSPFFTAPYKDLPEDLYEKYSLRNWLSTMLRE
;
A
#
# COMPACT_ATOMS: atom_id res chain seq x y z
N MET A 1 -34.82 -23.96 4.33
CA MET A 1 -34.21 -22.72 3.84
C MET A 1 -33.04 -23.14 2.97
N ALA A 2 -33.11 -22.95 1.66
CA ALA A 2 -32.01 -23.20 0.76
C ALA A 2 -30.90 -22.19 1.16
N GLY A 3 -29.72 -22.68 1.58
CA GLY A 3 -28.61 -21.83 1.89
C GLY A 3 -28.27 -21.01 0.65
N GLU A 4 -28.25 -19.68 0.77
CA GLU A 4 -27.67 -18.82 -0.27
C GLU A 4 -26.24 -19.32 -0.52
N LEU A 5 -26.01 -19.80 -1.73
CA LEU A 5 -24.68 -20.19 -2.17
C LEU A 5 -23.79 -18.94 -2.04
N ASN A 6 -22.77 -19.01 -1.19
CA ASN A 6 -21.81 -17.92 -1.04
C ASN A 6 -21.24 -17.54 -2.40
N LYS A 7 -21.32 -16.27 -2.77
CA LYS A 7 -20.67 -15.77 -4.01
C LYS A 7 -19.19 -16.09 -3.98
N LYS A 8 -18.66 -16.54 -5.12
CA LYS A 8 -17.28 -16.99 -5.23
C LYS A 8 -16.38 -15.97 -5.92
N ILE A 9 -15.24 -15.68 -5.31
CA ILE A 9 -14.26 -14.70 -5.79
C ILE A 9 -12.95 -15.40 -6.18
N LEU A 10 -12.43 -15.12 -7.37
CA LEU A 10 -11.04 -15.35 -7.70
C LEU A 10 -10.24 -14.07 -7.39
N LEU A 11 -9.49 -14.06 -6.30
CA LEU A 11 -8.58 -12.98 -5.95
C LEU A 11 -7.22 -13.19 -6.60
N ILE A 12 -6.76 -12.19 -7.38
CA ILE A 12 -5.42 -12.14 -7.96
C ILE A 12 -4.70 -10.94 -7.36
N ALA A 13 -3.72 -11.18 -6.50
CA ALA A 13 -3.05 -10.13 -5.76
C ALA A 13 -1.57 -10.47 -5.48
N PRO A 14 -0.70 -9.44 -5.28
CA PRO A 14 0.69 -9.65 -4.91
C PRO A 14 0.82 -10.09 -3.45
N VAL A 15 1.90 -10.84 -3.16
CA VAL A 15 2.25 -11.25 -1.76
C VAL A 15 2.79 -10.07 -0.93
N PHE A 16 2.59 -8.85 -1.37
CA PHE A 16 3.17 -7.64 -0.79
C PHE A 16 2.70 -7.42 0.65
N PHE A 17 3.62 -7.41 1.61
CA PHE A 17 3.43 -7.22 3.06
C PHE A 17 2.28 -8.03 3.70
N GLY A 18 1.77 -9.05 3.02
CA GLY A 18 0.71 -9.90 3.55
C GLY A 18 -0.72 -9.35 3.41
N TYR A 19 -0.91 -8.18 2.78
CA TYR A 19 -2.25 -7.59 2.58
C TYR A 19 -3.24 -8.51 1.88
N TYR A 20 -2.77 -9.39 0.98
CA TYR A 20 -3.65 -10.37 0.34
C TYR A 20 -4.33 -11.29 1.38
N LYS A 21 -3.67 -11.60 2.50
CA LYS A 21 -4.26 -12.42 3.58
C LYS A 21 -5.36 -11.66 4.32
N GLU A 22 -5.13 -10.37 4.56
CA GLU A 22 -6.14 -9.50 5.20
C GLU A 22 -7.37 -9.33 4.27
N ILE A 23 -7.13 -9.17 2.96
CA ILE A 23 -8.19 -9.09 1.96
C ILE A 23 -9.00 -10.40 1.93
N ILE A 24 -8.34 -11.57 1.90
CA ILE A 24 -9.02 -12.87 1.93
C ILE A 24 -9.84 -13.01 3.21
N ALA A 25 -9.23 -12.78 4.37
CA ALA A 25 -9.92 -12.93 5.65
C ALA A 25 -11.13 -12.00 5.80
N GLU A 26 -11.06 -10.78 5.25
CA GLU A 26 -12.20 -9.86 5.29
C GLU A 26 -13.29 -10.28 4.29
N LEU A 27 -12.94 -10.72 3.09
CA LEU A 27 -13.90 -11.26 2.11
C LEU A 27 -14.64 -12.49 2.66
N GLU A 28 -13.93 -13.40 3.31
CA GLU A 28 -14.54 -14.58 3.96
C GLU A 28 -15.51 -14.19 5.07
N LYS A 29 -15.17 -13.17 5.90
CA LYS A 29 -16.08 -12.60 6.90
C LYS A 29 -17.30 -11.92 6.29
N MET A 30 -17.17 -11.40 5.07
CA MET A 30 -18.28 -10.84 4.30
C MET A 30 -19.14 -11.91 3.63
N GLY A 31 -18.81 -13.20 3.79
CA GLY A 31 -19.58 -14.34 3.27
C GLY A 31 -19.20 -14.78 1.86
N TYR A 32 -18.03 -14.40 1.36
CA TYR A 32 -17.53 -14.88 0.06
C TYR A 32 -16.69 -16.15 0.20
N ASP A 33 -16.75 -17.04 -0.79
CA ASP A 33 -15.77 -18.12 -0.98
C ASP A 33 -14.62 -17.59 -1.84
N VAL A 34 -13.37 -17.66 -1.35
CA VAL A 34 -12.22 -16.98 -1.97
C VAL A 34 -11.17 -17.97 -2.44
N ASP A 35 -10.98 -18.05 -3.74
CA ASP A 35 -9.80 -18.67 -4.34
C ASP A 35 -8.70 -17.60 -4.57
N TYR A 36 -7.46 -17.90 -4.24
CA TYR A 36 -6.33 -16.96 -4.38
C TYR A 36 -5.29 -17.42 -5.40
N VAL A 37 -4.87 -16.51 -6.24
CA VAL A 37 -3.76 -16.67 -7.19
C VAL A 37 -2.77 -15.49 -7.04
N CYS A 38 -1.48 -15.80 -6.96
CA CYS A 38 -0.46 -14.75 -6.98
C CYS A 38 -0.38 -14.09 -8.37
N ASP A 39 -0.21 -12.78 -8.41
CA ASP A 39 -0.13 -11.96 -9.63
C ASP A 39 1.14 -12.22 -10.47
N ALA A 40 2.10 -12.98 -9.93
CA ALA A 40 3.39 -13.29 -10.57
C ALA A 40 3.92 -14.68 -10.17
N PRO A 41 4.75 -15.32 -11.03
CA PRO A 41 5.16 -16.72 -10.87
C PRO A 41 6.09 -17.00 -9.69
N SER A 42 6.75 -16.01 -9.12
CA SER A 42 7.66 -16.17 -7.98
C SER A 42 8.00 -14.83 -7.32
N ASN A 43 8.00 -14.83 -6.00
CA ASN A 43 8.49 -13.71 -5.18
C ASN A 43 9.98 -13.84 -4.81
N SER A 44 10.74 -14.78 -5.38
CA SER A 44 12.15 -14.92 -5.09
C SER A 44 12.95 -13.68 -5.56
N ASN A 45 13.98 -13.32 -4.81
CA ASN A 45 14.87 -12.23 -5.20
C ASN A 45 15.57 -12.50 -6.54
N VAL A 46 15.71 -13.77 -6.91
CA VAL A 46 16.30 -14.23 -8.18
C VAL A 46 15.38 -13.90 -9.36
N SER A 47 14.08 -14.16 -9.25
CA SER A 47 13.12 -13.82 -10.32
C SER A 47 12.98 -12.32 -10.52
N LYS A 48 13.04 -11.53 -9.44
CA LYS A 48 13.06 -10.07 -9.49
C LYS A 48 14.33 -9.51 -10.12
N ALA A 49 15.49 -10.12 -9.83
CA ALA A 49 16.77 -9.74 -10.42
C ALA A 49 16.83 -10.08 -11.92
N LEU A 50 16.45 -11.30 -12.30
CA LEU A 50 16.39 -11.73 -13.71
C LEU A 50 15.43 -10.90 -14.54
N GLY A 51 14.29 -10.50 -13.96
CA GLY A 51 13.33 -9.64 -14.63
C GLY A 51 13.81 -8.24 -14.94
N ARG A 52 14.76 -7.72 -14.17
CA ARG A 52 15.42 -6.43 -14.45
C ARG A 52 16.41 -6.53 -15.60
N ILE A 53 16.96 -7.72 -15.87
CA ILE A 53 17.96 -7.95 -16.89
C ILE A 53 17.29 -8.26 -18.26
N ASN A 54 16.19 -9.03 -18.28
CA ASN A 54 15.54 -9.38 -19.54
C ASN A 54 14.02 -9.61 -19.38
N LYS A 55 13.20 -8.72 -19.95
CA LYS A 55 11.73 -8.81 -19.95
C LYS A 55 11.19 -10.09 -20.64
N SER A 56 11.94 -10.67 -21.57
CA SER A 56 11.53 -11.89 -22.26
C SER A 56 11.54 -13.12 -21.33
N PHE A 57 12.47 -13.16 -20.38
CA PHE A 57 12.52 -14.21 -19.35
C PHE A 57 11.27 -14.16 -18.44
N ILE A 58 10.88 -12.97 -18.00
CA ILE A 58 9.65 -12.84 -17.20
C ILE A 58 8.45 -13.37 -17.97
N ARG A 59 8.31 -13.00 -19.24
CA ARG A 59 7.19 -13.45 -20.08
C ARG A 59 7.15 -14.97 -20.20
N PHE A 60 8.30 -15.63 -20.35
CA PHE A 60 8.38 -17.09 -20.42
C PHE A 60 7.93 -17.75 -19.11
N PHE A 61 8.45 -17.30 -17.97
CA PHE A 61 8.09 -17.86 -16.67
C PHE A 61 6.62 -17.56 -16.32
N THR A 62 6.13 -16.38 -16.67
CA THR A 62 4.71 -16.03 -16.47
C THR A 62 3.80 -16.91 -17.32
N LYS A 63 4.15 -17.15 -18.60
CA LYS A 63 3.40 -18.09 -19.46
C LYS A 63 3.36 -19.49 -18.86
N ARG A 64 4.50 -20.00 -18.40
CA ARG A 64 4.61 -21.33 -17.78
C ARG A 64 3.78 -21.40 -16.48
N TYR A 65 3.88 -20.39 -15.62
CA TYR A 65 3.10 -20.29 -14.39
C TYR A 65 1.60 -20.26 -14.69
N PHE A 66 1.18 -19.40 -15.60
CA PHE A 66 -0.22 -19.30 -16.00
C PHE A 66 -0.75 -20.63 -16.54
N LYS A 67 -0.03 -21.27 -17.48
CA LYS A 67 -0.44 -22.54 -18.09
C LYS A 67 -0.47 -23.70 -17.09
N ASN A 68 0.53 -23.80 -16.21
CA ASN A 68 0.75 -25.00 -15.40
C ASN A 68 0.21 -24.89 -13.96
N LYS A 69 -0.11 -23.68 -13.50
CA LYS A 69 -0.61 -23.45 -12.13
C LYS A 69 -1.96 -22.74 -12.13
N VAL A 70 -2.06 -21.60 -12.83
CA VAL A 70 -3.27 -20.77 -12.79
C VAL A 70 -4.43 -21.46 -13.53
N LEU A 71 -4.23 -21.81 -14.80
CA LEU A 71 -5.30 -22.43 -15.61
C LEU A 71 -5.84 -23.73 -15.00
N PRO A 72 -5.01 -24.71 -14.58
CA PRO A 72 -5.54 -25.91 -13.95
C PRO A 72 -6.28 -25.63 -12.64
N PHE A 73 -5.81 -24.62 -11.86
CA PHE A 73 -6.45 -24.27 -10.60
C PHE A 73 -7.85 -23.67 -10.77
N ILE A 74 -8.07 -22.87 -11.81
CA ILE A 74 -9.37 -22.21 -12.09
C ILE A 74 -10.26 -23.05 -13.02
N SER A 75 -9.73 -24.09 -13.67
CA SER A 75 -10.48 -24.92 -14.61
C SER A 75 -11.59 -25.69 -13.90
N GLY A 76 -12.79 -25.69 -14.48
CA GLY A 76 -13.97 -26.33 -13.90
C GLY A 76 -14.59 -25.59 -12.71
N LYS A 77 -14.06 -24.41 -12.36
CA LYS A 77 -14.64 -23.54 -11.34
C LYS A 77 -15.37 -22.37 -12.00
N SER A 78 -16.44 -21.92 -11.36
CA SER A 78 -17.20 -20.75 -11.73
C SER A 78 -17.04 -19.69 -10.65
N TYR A 79 -16.86 -18.43 -11.06
CA TYR A 79 -16.70 -17.29 -10.15
C TYR A 79 -17.74 -16.21 -10.44
N ASP A 80 -18.22 -15.55 -9.39
CA ASP A 80 -19.06 -14.36 -9.50
C ASP A 80 -18.23 -13.12 -9.75
N TYR A 81 -17.01 -13.10 -9.18
CA TYR A 81 -16.04 -12.02 -9.35
C TYR A 81 -14.64 -12.54 -9.64
N VAL A 82 -13.95 -11.88 -10.56
CA VAL A 82 -12.49 -11.94 -10.70
C VAL A 82 -11.94 -10.60 -10.25
N PHE A 83 -11.39 -10.59 -9.05
CA PHE A 83 -10.88 -9.37 -8.41
C PHE A 83 -9.36 -9.31 -8.49
N VAL A 84 -8.84 -8.30 -9.16
CA VAL A 84 -7.41 -8.08 -9.36
C VAL A 84 -6.94 -6.87 -8.57
N VAL A 85 -5.99 -7.08 -7.67
CA VAL A 85 -5.21 -6.02 -7.05
C VAL A 85 -3.91 -5.90 -7.83
N GLY A 86 -3.87 -4.96 -8.77
CA GLY A 86 -2.76 -4.77 -9.70
C GLY A 86 -1.74 -3.75 -9.21
N GLY A 87 -0.46 -4.10 -9.29
CA GLY A 87 0.66 -3.24 -8.94
C GLY A 87 1.87 -3.54 -9.82
N MET A 88 3.04 -3.03 -9.44
CA MET A 88 4.30 -3.21 -10.20
C MET A 88 4.69 -4.67 -10.45
N THR A 89 4.13 -5.61 -9.69
CA THR A 89 4.42 -7.04 -9.82
C THR A 89 3.45 -7.77 -10.75
N PHE A 90 2.33 -7.15 -11.11
CA PHE A 90 1.32 -7.80 -11.94
C PHE A 90 1.91 -8.20 -13.30
N ALA A 91 1.94 -9.52 -13.55
CA ALA A 91 2.68 -10.08 -14.68
C ALA A 91 1.79 -10.66 -15.79
N PHE A 92 0.47 -10.76 -15.60
CA PHE A 92 -0.42 -11.37 -16.58
C PHE A 92 -0.64 -10.45 -17.78
N SER A 93 -0.51 -11.01 -18.98
CA SER A 93 -0.74 -10.30 -20.24
C SER A 93 -2.23 -10.18 -20.55
N ALA A 94 -2.57 -9.27 -21.48
CA ALA A 94 -3.92 -9.12 -22.00
C ALA A 94 -4.53 -10.45 -22.48
N ALA A 95 -3.74 -11.27 -23.18
CA ALA A 95 -4.20 -12.60 -23.63
C ALA A 95 -4.53 -13.55 -22.47
N MET A 96 -3.81 -13.46 -21.34
CA MET A 96 -4.08 -14.27 -20.15
C MET A 96 -5.35 -13.80 -19.44
N VAL A 97 -5.53 -12.48 -19.29
CA VAL A 97 -6.75 -11.89 -18.70
C VAL A 97 -7.96 -12.23 -19.56
N ARG A 98 -7.84 -12.05 -20.89
CA ARG A 98 -8.88 -12.45 -21.83
C ARG A 98 -9.26 -13.94 -21.66
N LYS A 99 -8.27 -14.83 -21.59
CA LYS A 99 -8.51 -16.27 -21.39
C LYS A 99 -9.29 -16.55 -20.10
N MET A 100 -8.98 -15.86 -19.00
CA MET A 100 -9.74 -15.99 -17.76
C MET A 100 -11.20 -15.50 -17.93
N LYS A 101 -11.39 -14.39 -18.68
CA LYS A 101 -12.74 -13.86 -18.98
C LYS A 101 -13.55 -14.82 -19.85
N ASP A 102 -12.92 -15.41 -20.87
CA ASP A 102 -13.55 -16.42 -21.73
C ASP A 102 -13.98 -17.69 -20.94
N MET A 103 -13.22 -18.05 -19.89
CA MET A 103 -13.55 -19.18 -19.00
C MET A 103 -14.63 -18.83 -17.97
N ASN A 104 -14.84 -17.56 -17.68
CA ASN A 104 -15.79 -17.07 -16.68
C ASN A 104 -16.61 -15.88 -17.25
N PRO A 105 -17.43 -16.12 -18.31
CA PRO A 105 -18.10 -15.03 -19.02
C PRO A 105 -19.15 -14.30 -18.18
N GLN A 106 -19.67 -14.92 -17.12
CA GLN A 106 -20.65 -14.32 -16.20
C GLN A 106 -20.00 -13.57 -15.03
N ALA A 107 -18.68 -13.79 -14.80
CA ALA A 107 -18.00 -13.14 -13.69
C ALA A 107 -17.82 -11.63 -13.96
N LYS A 108 -18.02 -10.80 -12.93
CA LYS A 108 -17.63 -9.40 -12.93
C LYS A 108 -16.14 -9.28 -12.72
N PHE A 109 -15.45 -8.66 -13.65
CA PHE A 109 -14.01 -8.41 -13.56
C PHE A 109 -13.77 -7.02 -12.96
N VAL A 110 -13.18 -6.99 -11.78
CA VAL A 110 -12.88 -5.76 -11.04
C VAL A 110 -11.38 -5.64 -10.83
N MET A 111 -10.80 -4.49 -11.17
CA MET A 111 -9.38 -4.23 -10.92
C MET A 111 -9.22 -3.00 -10.03
N TYR A 112 -8.41 -3.14 -9.01
CA TYR A 112 -7.87 -2.03 -8.24
C TYR A 112 -6.40 -1.82 -8.58
N GLN A 113 -6.06 -0.65 -9.10
CA GLN A 113 -4.70 -0.29 -9.45
C GLN A 113 -3.99 0.32 -8.24
N TRP A 114 -3.03 -0.43 -7.68
CA TRP A 114 -2.29 -0.06 -6.47
C TRP A 114 -1.04 0.80 -6.73
N ASP A 115 -0.74 1.08 -7.97
CA ASP A 115 0.33 2.01 -8.41
C ASP A 115 -0.21 2.95 -9.48
N SER A 116 0.37 4.16 -9.59
CA SER A 116 -0.05 5.08 -10.63
C SER A 116 0.23 4.53 -12.03
N GLU A 117 -0.61 4.88 -13.00
CA GLU A 117 -0.45 4.44 -14.40
C GLU A 117 0.91 4.86 -14.97
N LYS A 118 1.45 6.00 -14.53
CA LYS A 118 2.80 6.44 -14.89
C LYS A 118 3.88 5.40 -14.57
N ASN A 119 3.71 4.67 -13.47
CA ASN A 119 4.62 3.60 -13.06
C ASN A 119 4.33 2.27 -13.76
N LEU A 120 3.13 2.12 -14.33
CA LEU A 120 2.60 0.88 -14.91
C LEU A 120 2.01 1.07 -16.31
N PRO A 121 2.75 1.64 -17.27
CA PRO A 121 2.19 1.96 -18.59
C PRO A 121 1.68 0.73 -19.36
N TYR A 122 2.15 -0.49 -19.02
CA TYR A 122 1.68 -1.73 -19.63
C TYR A 122 0.33 -2.23 -19.08
N SER A 123 -0.13 -1.72 -17.94
CA SER A 123 -1.42 -2.11 -17.36
C SER A 123 -2.59 -1.69 -18.24
N THR A 124 -2.44 -0.63 -19.03
CA THR A 124 -3.48 -0.15 -19.94
C THR A 124 -3.94 -1.20 -20.96
N SER A 125 -3.07 -2.14 -21.33
CA SER A 125 -3.40 -3.22 -22.27
C SER A 125 -4.38 -4.26 -21.72
N ILE A 126 -4.53 -4.35 -20.38
CA ILE A 126 -5.47 -5.27 -19.74
C ILE A 126 -6.78 -4.61 -19.36
N HIS A 127 -6.83 -3.29 -19.23
CA HIS A 127 -8.01 -2.55 -18.78
C HIS A 127 -9.31 -2.85 -19.56
N PRO A 128 -9.29 -3.07 -20.91
CA PRO A 128 -10.51 -3.38 -21.65
C PRO A 128 -11.23 -4.66 -21.23
N TYR A 129 -10.58 -5.51 -20.43
CA TYR A 129 -11.18 -6.78 -19.96
C TYR A 129 -11.87 -6.64 -18.61
N PHE A 130 -11.80 -5.47 -17.97
CA PHE A 130 -12.41 -5.21 -16.66
C PHE A 130 -13.69 -4.41 -16.79
N ASP A 131 -14.69 -4.79 -16.02
CA ASP A 131 -16.00 -4.13 -15.98
C ASP A 131 -15.95 -2.89 -15.08
N LYS A 132 -15.09 -2.92 -14.04
CA LYS A 132 -14.82 -1.77 -13.16
C LYS A 132 -13.31 -1.63 -12.92
N LEU A 133 -12.84 -0.41 -13.01
CA LEU A 133 -11.45 -0.05 -12.71
C LEU A 133 -11.42 1.00 -11.59
N TYR A 134 -10.59 0.76 -10.59
CA TYR A 134 -10.36 1.67 -9.48
C TYR A 134 -8.88 2.07 -9.41
N SER A 135 -8.61 3.28 -8.98
CA SER A 135 -7.26 3.76 -8.70
C SER A 135 -7.24 4.59 -7.42
N PHE A 136 -6.16 4.46 -6.65
CA PHE A 136 -5.90 5.31 -5.49
C PHE A 136 -5.33 6.68 -5.89
N ASP A 137 -4.88 6.82 -7.14
CA ASP A 137 -4.25 8.04 -7.64
C ASP A 137 -5.29 8.99 -8.22
N ARG A 138 -5.47 10.15 -7.56
CA ARG A 138 -6.42 11.17 -7.99
C ARG A 138 -6.11 11.74 -9.37
N TYR A 139 -4.84 11.78 -9.76
CA TYR A 139 -4.44 12.33 -11.06
C TYR A 139 -4.74 11.36 -12.19
N ASP A 140 -4.57 10.05 -11.97
CA ASP A 140 -4.99 9.04 -12.94
C ASP A 140 -6.50 9.14 -13.18
N CYS A 141 -7.30 9.25 -12.11
CA CYS A 141 -8.76 9.39 -12.22
C CYS A 141 -9.21 10.71 -12.89
N LYS A 142 -8.46 11.80 -12.70
CA LYS A 142 -8.74 13.06 -13.39
C LYS A 142 -8.37 13.04 -14.88
N ARG A 143 -7.32 12.29 -15.23
CA ARG A 143 -6.82 12.18 -16.59
C ARG A 143 -7.67 11.23 -17.43
N ASP A 144 -8.20 10.18 -16.85
CA ASP A 144 -8.93 9.15 -17.55
C ASP A 144 -10.17 8.72 -16.75
N SER A 145 -11.34 9.03 -17.30
CA SER A 145 -12.66 8.76 -16.69
C SER A 145 -13.00 7.27 -16.54
N LYS A 146 -12.20 6.36 -17.11
CA LYS A 146 -12.37 4.91 -16.88
C LYS A 146 -12.11 4.51 -15.45
N TYR A 147 -11.31 5.30 -14.70
CA TYR A 147 -11.00 5.00 -13.31
C TYR A 147 -12.02 5.60 -12.34
N ASN A 148 -12.50 4.79 -11.44
CA ASN A 148 -13.18 5.24 -10.24
C ASN A 148 -12.15 5.52 -9.15
N PHE A 149 -12.20 6.71 -8.56
CA PHE A 149 -11.30 7.05 -7.46
C PHE A 149 -11.71 6.31 -6.20
N LEU A 150 -10.80 5.54 -5.63
CA LEU A 150 -10.95 4.88 -4.35
C LEU A 150 -9.61 4.93 -3.60
N PRO A 151 -9.50 5.63 -2.47
CA PRO A 151 -8.29 5.63 -1.66
C PRO A 151 -7.90 4.22 -1.21
N LEU A 152 -6.65 4.06 -0.76
CA LEU A 152 -6.23 2.88 -0.02
C LEU A 152 -6.99 2.78 1.32
N PHE A 153 -6.74 1.75 2.08
CA PHE A 153 -7.48 1.39 3.28
C PHE A 153 -6.55 1.11 4.47
N TYR A 154 -7.10 1.10 5.68
CA TYR A 154 -6.47 0.47 6.82
C TYR A 154 -7.06 -0.92 7.07
N THR A 155 -6.23 -1.82 7.65
CA THR A 155 -6.66 -3.17 8.01
C THR A 155 -7.09 -3.23 9.47
N ARG A 156 -7.78 -4.32 9.82
CA ARG A 156 -8.25 -4.57 11.18
C ARG A 156 -7.12 -4.49 12.23
N MET A 157 -5.92 -4.89 11.87
CA MET A 157 -4.76 -4.82 12.77
C MET A 157 -4.47 -3.39 13.24
N TYR A 158 -4.59 -2.40 12.34
CA TYR A 158 -4.42 -0.98 12.70
C TYR A 158 -5.64 -0.41 13.42
N GLU A 159 -6.84 -0.86 13.08
CA GLU A 159 -8.06 -0.54 13.80
C GLU A 159 -7.98 -0.99 15.28
N GLU A 160 -7.50 -2.21 15.54
CA GLU A 160 -7.30 -2.73 16.91
C GLU A 160 -6.31 -1.89 17.71
N ILE A 161 -5.27 -1.31 17.08
CA ILE A 161 -4.40 -0.31 17.72
C ILE A 161 -5.19 0.97 18.01
N GLY A 162 -6.00 1.43 17.07
CA GLY A 162 -6.81 2.63 17.20
C GLY A 162 -7.85 2.55 18.32
N CYS A 163 -8.46 1.38 18.52
CA CYS A 163 -9.38 1.13 19.64
C CYS A 163 -8.74 1.31 21.02
N LYS A 164 -7.44 1.10 21.14
CA LYS A 164 -6.65 1.25 22.36
C LYS A 164 -5.91 2.59 22.45
N ALA A 165 -6.12 3.51 21.53
CA ALA A 165 -5.29 4.70 21.37
C ALA A 165 -5.26 5.61 22.61
N HIS A 166 -6.35 5.68 23.37
CA HIS A 166 -6.46 6.51 24.56
C HIS A 166 -5.78 5.92 25.81
N GLU A 167 -5.42 4.63 25.79
CA GLU A 167 -4.77 3.92 26.89
C GLU A 167 -3.25 3.75 26.69
N GLN A 168 -2.72 4.21 25.56
CA GLN A 168 -1.34 3.91 25.18
C GLN A 168 -0.31 4.79 25.89
N GLN A 169 0.72 4.12 26.43
CA GLN A 169 1.97 4.77 26.82
C GLN A 169 2.94 4.73 25.64
N PHE A 170 3.44 5.90 25.23
CA PHE A 170 4.33 6.00 24.09
C PHE A 170 5.80 5.90 24.51
N GLU A 171 6.51 4.94 23.90
CA GLU A 171 7.96 4.79 24.02
C GLU A 171 8.69 5.77 23.09
N TYR A 172 8.12 5.98 21.89
CA TYR A 172 8.68 6.86 20.87
C TYR A 172 7.79 8.10 20.66
N ASP A 173 8.42 9.26 20.62
CA ASP A 173 7.76 10.51 20.26
C ASP A 173 7.38 10.46 18.77
N CYS A 174 8.28 9.95 17.93
CA CYS A 174 7.96 9.64 16.54
C CYS A 174 8.71 8.40 16.03
N SER A 175 8.15 7.76 15.01
CA SER A 175 8.79 6.64 14.35
C SER A 175 8.66 6.67 12.83
N TYR A 176 9.60 6.02 12.17
CA TYR A 176 9.59 5.70 10.77
C TYR A 176 10.12 4.29 10.52
N VAL A 177 9.40 3.51 9.72
CA VAL A 177 9.86 2.23 9.22
C VAL A 177 9.58 2.16 7.73
N GLY A 178 10.61 2.03 6.90
CA GLY A 178 10.40 1.95 5.46
C GLY A 178 11.66 1.65 4.66
N THR A 179 11.45 1.28 3.39
CA THR A 179 12.55 1.10 2.44
C THR A 179 13.17 2.45 2.10
N ALA A 180 14.48 2.51 2.19
CA ALA A 180 15.25 3.70 1.86
C ALA A 180 15.28 3.92 0.34
N HIS A 181 14.46 4.85 -0.14
CA HIS A 181 14.56 5.47 -1.47
C HIS A 181 15.19 6.85 -1.31
N PRO A 182 15.96 7.37 -2.29
CA PRO A 182 16.73 8.60 -2.11
C PRO A 182 15.91 9.77 -1.54
N LEU A 183 14.85 10.19 -2.22
CA LEU A 183 14.03 11.30 -1.79
C LEU A 183 13.32 11.01 -0.44
N LYS A 184 12.83 9.78 -0.25
CA LYS A 184 12.19 9.37 1.00
C LYS A 184 13.18 9.41 2.17
N TYR A 185 14.39 8.90 1.98
CA TYR A 185 15.47 8.97 2.97
C TYR A 185 15.76 10.42 3.37
N LYS A 186 15.95 11.31 2.38
CA LYS A 186 16.17 12.72 2.63
C LYS A 186 15.02 13.35 3.43
N ASN A 187 13.79 13.22 2.95
CA ASN A 187 12.63 13.85 3.58
C ASN A 187 12.41 13.38 5.03
N ILE A 188 12.57 12.09 5.29
CA ILE A 188 12.41 11.53 6.65
C ILE A 188 13.50 12.06 7.57
N ASN A 189 14.75 12.15 7.13
CA ASN A 189 15.83 12.71 7.95
C ASN A 189 15.64 14.21 8.18
N ASP A 190 15.22 14.98 7.16
CA ASP A 190 14.89 16.40 7.33
C ASP A 190 13.80 16.60 8.39
N ILE A 191 12.76 15.74 8.40
CA ILE A 191 11.71 15.77 9.43
C ILE A 191 12.30 15.38 10.80
N ALA A 192 13.02 14.26 10.88
CA ALA A 192 13.60 13.78 12.12
C ALA A 192 14.54 14.79 12.77
N ASP A 193 15.40 15.42 11.98
CA ASP A 193 16.33 16.45 12.45
C ASP A 193 15.59 17.72 12.92
N ALA A 194 14.56 18.17 12.18
CA ALA A 194 13.75 19.34 12.57
C ALA A 194 13.00 19.12 13.91
N PHE A 195 12.62 17.88 14.21
CA PHE A 195 11.89 17.54 15.45
C PHE A 195 12.78 17.02 16.58
N LYS A 196 14.08 16.84 16.38
CA LYS A 196 14.98 16.19 17.34
C LYS A 196 14.97 16.83 18.74
N VAL A 197 14.82 18.14 18.81
CA VAL A 197 14.77 18.88 20.10
C VAL A 197 13.41 18.67 20.79
N ILE A 198 12.32 18.67 20.02
CA ILE A 198 10.94 18.56 20.54
C ILE A 198 10.60 17.10 20.84
N TRP A 199 11.08 16.19 19.99
CA TRP A 199 10.84 14.74 20.03
C TRP A 199 12.17 13.99 20.06
N PRO A 200 12.85 13.89 21.21
CA PRO A 200 14.17 13.23 21.32
C PRO A 200 14.10 11.71 21.15
N ARG A 201 12.98 11.08 21.51
CA ARG A 201 12.80 9.62 21.43
C ARG A 201 12.30 9.22 20.05
N GLN A 202 13.21 9.10 19.09
CA GLN A 202 12.88 8.78 17.69
C GLN A 202 13.30 7.37 17.34
N PHE A 203 12.43 6.62 16.67
CA PHE A 203 12.73 5.33 16.08
C PHE A 203 12.74 5.43 14.54
N ILE A 204 13.91 5.52 13.94
CA ILE A 204 14.07 5.68 12.48
C ILE A 204 14.71 4.41 11.89
N TYR A 205 13.95 3.67 11.08
CA TYR A 205 14.37 2.42 10.48
C TYR A 205 14.37 2.52 8.94
N HIS A 206 15.53 2.87 8.38
CA HIS A 206 15.76 2.87 6.94
C HIS A 206 16.22 1.48 6.48
N TYR A 207 15.33 0.70 5.90
CA TYR A 207 15.68 -0.60 5.31
C TYR A 207 16.38 -0.42 3.96
N MET A 208 17.59 -0.95 3.81
CA MET A 208 18.37 -1.01 2.58
C MET A 208 18.51 -2.47 2.12
N PRO A 209 17.97 -2.85 0.95
CA PRO A 209 17.93 -4.26 0.51
C PRO A 209 19.30 -4.93 0.35
N SER A 210 20.38 -4.17 0.08
CA SER A 210 21.74 -4.70 0.00
C SER A 210 22.77 -3.58 0.05
N LYS A 211 24.01 -3.94 0.44
CA LYS A 211 25.17 -3.03 0.37
C LYS A 211 25.43 -2.53 -1.06
N LEU A 212 25.22 -3.38 -2.07
CA LEU A 212 25.36 -2.98 -3.48
C LEU A 212 24.36 -1.89 -3.86
N LYS A 213 23.12 -2.00 -3.40
CA LYS A 213 22.10 -0.96 -3.64
C LYS A 213 22.45 0.36 -2.94
N TYR A 214 23.01 0.30 -1.73
CA TYR A 214 23.53 1.49 -1.06
C TYR A 214 24.65 2.16 -1.87
N VAL A 215 25.65 1.40 -2.32
CA VAL A 215 26.74 1.92 -3.16
C VAL A 215 26.21 2.54 -4.46
N TYR A 216 25.29 1.86 -5.14
CA TYR A 216 24.63 2.40 -6.33
C TYR A 216 23.98 3.75 -6.04
N HIS A 217 23.16 3.86 -4.98
CA HIS A 217 22.53 5.14 -4.62
C HIS A 217 23.55 6.19 -4.20
N LYS A 218 24.61 5.81 -3.50
CA LYS A 218 25.71 6.71 -3.09
C LYS A 218 26.37 7.38 -4.29
N LEU A 219 26.47 6.65 -5.43
CA LEU A 219 27.09 7.14 -6.67
C LEU A 219 26.09 7.92 -7.56
N THR A 220 24.80 7.57 -7.52
CA THR A 220 23.81 8.08 -8.49
C THR A 220 22.81 9.08 -7.94
N ALA A 221 22.62 9.14 -6.60
CA ALA A 221 21.60 9.96 -5.97
C ALA A 221 22.23 11.03 -5.05
N PRO A 222 22.01 12.31 -5.33
CA PRO A 222 22.57 13.41 -4.54
C PRO A 222 22.15 13.36 -3.06
N GLU A 223 20.95 12.84 -2.76
CA GLU A 223 20.43 12.69 -1.40
C GLU A 223 21.28 11.75 -0.54
N TYR A 224 22.01 10.83 -1.17
CA TYR A 224 22.87 9.87 -0.49
C TYR A 224 24.33 10.29 -0.37
N LYS A 225 24.74 11.45 -0.93
CA LYS A 225 26.15 11.89 -0.90
C LYS A 225 26.76 11.89 0.50
N LYS A 226 25.98 12.35 1.51
CA LYS A 226 26.43 12.42 2.91
C LYS A 226 26.00 11.19 3.74
N ALA A 227 25.14 10.32 3.21
CA ALA A 227 24.63 9.15 3.93
C ALA A 227 25.73 8.17 4.30
N LYS A 228 25.70 7.64 5.53
CA LYS A 228 26.61 6.59 6.01
C LYS A 228 25.91 5.24 6.00
N LEU A 229 26.62 4.15 5.73
CA LEU A 229 26.02 2.80 5.72
C LEU A 229 25.40 2.43 7.08
N SER A 230 25.94 2.95 8.18
CA SER A 230 25.44 2.74 9.54
C SER A 230 24.02 3.26 9.79
N GLU A 231 23.54 4.19 8.97
CA GLU A 231 22.17 4.74 9.05
C GLU A 231 21.12 3.78 8.48
N PHE A 232 21.56 2.72 7.80
CA PHE A 232 20.67 1.77 7.15
C PHE A 232 20.70 0.40 7.83
N LYS A 233 19.56 -0.25 7.83
CA LYS A 233 19.40 -1.65 8.25
C LYS A 233 19.32 -2.54 7.02
N LEU A 234 20.16 -3.57 6.96
CA LEU A 234 20.21 -4.52 5.83
C LEU A 234 19.19 -5.65 6.00
N GLU A 235 18.64 -5.81 7.20
CA GLU A 235 17.60 -6.76 7.51
C GLU A 235 16.23 -6.09 7.45
N LYS A 236 15.22 -6.82 7.04
CA LYS A 236 13.84 -6.35 7.13
C LYS A 236 13.38 -6.46 8.58
N ILE A 237 12.72 -5.41 9.07
CA ILE A 237 12.02 -5.49 10.33
C ILE A 237 10.92 -6.57 10.24
N ALA A 238 10.79 -7.39 11.27
CA ALA A 238 9.74 -8.38 11.32
C ALA A 238 8.35 -7.71 11.41
N PRO A 239 7.30 -8.26 10.77
CA PRO A 239 5.96 -7.67 10.82
C PRO A 239 5.47 -7.38 12.24
N LYS A 240 5.66 -8.32 13.17
CA LYS A 240 5.29 -8.14 14.58
C LYS A 240 6.02 -6.95 15.20
N GLN A 241 7.32 -6.84 15.00
CA GLN A 241 8.12 -5.72 15.53
C GLN A 241 7.71 -4.37 14.91
N MET A 242 7.34 -4.37 13.62
CA MET A 242 6.83 -3.16 12.97
C MET A 242 5.54 -2.67 13.64
N ILE A 243 4.63 -3.59 13.97
CA ILE A 243 3.38 -3.28 14.67
C ILE A 243 3.66 -2.77 16.10
N GLU A 244 4.56 -3.42 16.84
CA GLU A 244 4.97 -2.97 18.17
C GLU A 244 5.53 -1.54 18.16
N VAL A 245 6.40 -1.22 17.19
CA VAL A 245 6.94 0.14 17.02
C VAL A 245 5.81 1.12 16.72
N PHE A 246 4.87 0.74 15.85
CA PHE A 246 3.74 1.58 15.48
C PHE A 246 2.82 1.85 16.68
N GLU A 247 2.49 0.81 17.45
CA GLU A 247 1.67 0.89 18.66
C GLU A 247 2.31 1.82 19.70
N LYS A 248 3.62 1.67 19.94
CA LYS A 248 4.40 2.43 20.92
C LYS A 248 4.76 3.87 20.47
N SER A 249 4.39 4.27 19.27
CA SER A 249 4.72 5.59 18.72
C SER A 249 3.59 6.58 18.93
N LYS A 250 3.91 7.80 19.38
CA LYS A 250 2.98 8.93 19.47
C LYS A 250 2.63 9.46 18.08
N CYS A 251 3.64 9.55 17.21
CA CYS A 251 3.53 10.07 15.85
C CYS A 251 4.27 9.17 14.86
N VAL A 252 3.78 9.09 13.63
CA VAL A 252 4.44 8.34 12.56
C VAL A 252 4.89 9.31 11.46
N LEU A 253 6.13 9.15 11.00
CA LEU A 253 6.65 9.91 9.88
C LEU A 253 6.38 9.18 8.57
N ASP A 254 5.95 9.90 7.55
CA ASP A 254 5.75 9.38 6.21
C ASP A 254 6.25 10.33 5.13
N SER A 255 6.67 9.76 4.02
CA SER A 255 7.01 10.48 2.81
C SER A 255 6.67 9.62 1.60
N PRO A 256 5.99 10.16 0.58
CA PRO A 256 5.74 9.42 -0.64
C PRO A 256 7.05 9.11 -1.38
N GLN A 257 7.02 8.12 -2.24
CA GLN A 257 8.08 7.91 -3.22
C GLN A 257 8.01 9.01 -4.28
N GLY A 258 9.16 9.46 -4.77
CA GLY A 258 9.22 10.51 -5.78
C GLY A 258 8.33 10.22 -7.00
N GLY A 259 7.49 11.19 -7.36
CA GLY A 259 6.54 11.09 -8.47
C GLY A 259 5.20 10.42 -8.14
N GLN A 260 5.00 9.95 -6.91
CA GLN A 260 3.70 9.43 -6.44
C GLN A 260 2.89 10.58 -5.84
N THR A 261 1.65 10.73 -6.29
CA THR A 261 0.70 11.76 -5.84
C THR A 261 -0.36 11.19 -4.91
N GLY A 262 -0.77 9.93 -5.11
CA GLY A 262 -1.67 9.23 -4.21
C GLY A 262 -1.07 9.05 -2.81
N LEU A 263 -1.94 8.95 -1.80
CA LEU A 263 -1.53 8.69 -0.42
C LEU A 263 -0.89 7.31 -0.31
N THR A 264 0.13 7.20 0.53
CA THR A 264 0.73 5.90 0.84
C THR A 264 -0.21 5.07 1.72
N ILE A 265 -0.04 3.76 1.73
CA ILE A 265 -0.76 2.88 2.66
C ILE A 265 -0.50 3.29 4.11
N ARG A 266 0.71 3.80 4.42
CA ARG A 266 1.09 4.29 5.74
C ARG A 266 0.16 5.38 6.26
N THR A 267 -0.33 6.27 5.38
CA THR A 267 -1.30 7.30 5.75
C THR A 267 -2.58 6.69 6.30
N LEU A 268 -3.09 5.64 5.62
CA LEU A 268 -4.33 4.98 6.04
C LEU A 268 -4.11 4.11 7.29
N GLU A 269 -2.95 3.48 7.41
CA GLU A 269 -2.56 2.78 8.63
C GLU A 269 -2.51 3.72 9.85
N CYS A 270 -1.99 4.95 9.68
CA CYS A 270 -2.02 5.98 10.72
C CYS A 270 -3.43 6.37 11.10
N LEU A 271 -4.31 6.53 10.10
CA LEU A 271 -5.72 6.84 10.32
C LEU A 271 -6.41 5.71 11.12
N GLY A 272 -6.26 4.45 10.68
CA GLY A 272 -6.83 3.30 11.37
C GLY A 272 -6.33 3.14 12.79
N ALA A 273 -5.03 3.37 13.02
CA ALA A 273 -4.42 3.28 14.34
C ALA A 273 -4.60 4.54 15.21
N LYS A 274 -5.33 5.56 14.73
CA LYS A 274 -5.52 6.84 15.39
C LYS A 274 -4.21 7.49 15.84
N LYS A 275 -3.19 7.45 14.96
CA LYS A 275 -1.87 8.02 15.20
C LYS A 275 -1.71 9.37 14.51
N LYS A 276 -1.10 10.32 15.20
CA LYS A 276 -0.66 11.55 14.54
C LYS A 276 0.37 11.24 13.47
N MET A 277 0.42 12.05 12.43
CA MET A 277 1.34 11.84 11.31
C MET A 277 2.01 13.14 10.86
N VAL A 278 3.32 13.07 10.58
CA VAL A 278 4.03 14.10 9.83
C VAL A 278 4.31 13.53 8.44
N THR A 279 3.89 14.25 7.41
CA THR A 279 4.09 13.82 6.02
C THR A 279 4.64 14.95 5.15
N SER A 280 5.42 14.60 4.14
CA SER A 280 5.81 15.54 3.08
C SER A 280 4.82 15.58 1.90
N ASN A 281 3.74 14.77 1.94
CA ASN A 281 2.71 14.75 0.90
C ASN A 281 1.70 15.87 1.10
N VAL A 282 1.77 16.90 0.25
CA VAL A 282 0.85 18.05 0.32
C VAL A 282 -0.57 17.71 -0.14
N ASP A 283 -0.76 16.65 -0.90
CA ASP A 283 -2.07 16.27 -1.45
C ASP A 283 -3.03 15.68 -0.39
N ILE A 284 -2.50 15.34 0.79
CA ILE A 284 -3.32 14.85 1.91
C ILE A 284 -4.41 15.87 2.33
N LYS A 285 -4.17 17.18 2.11
CA LYS A 285 -5.14 18.24 2.40
C LYS A 285 -6.44 18.16 1.59
N TYR A 286 -6.47 17.37 0.52
CA TYR A 286 -7.64 17.19 -0.34
C TYR A 286 -8.52 16.02 0.09
N TYR A 287 -8.14 15.33 1.16
CA TYR A 287 -8.92 14.22 1.71
C TYR A 287 -9.76 14.71 2.89
N ASP A 288 -10.95 14.17 3.03
CA ASP A 288 -11.95 14.60 4.02
C ASP A 288 -11.58 14.29 5.47
N PHE A 289 -10.64 13.37 5.70
CA PHE A 289 -10.08 13.09 7.03
C PHE A 289 -8.95 14.03 7.46
N TYR A 290 -8.54 14.96 6.59
CA TYR A 290 -7.43 15.86 6.92
C TYR A 290 -7.80 16.82 8.04
N ASP A 291 -7.11 16.72 9.18
CA ASP A 291 -7.21 17.64 10.31
C ASP A 291 -5.81 18.05 10.75
N LYS A 292 -5.58 19.34 10.90
CA LYS A 292 -4.29 19.94 11.32
C LYS A 292 -3.86 19.50 12.72
N THR A 293 -4.77 19.03 13.56
CA THR A 293 -4.47 18.48 14.89
C THR A 293 -3.79 17.12 14.77
N ASN A 294 -4.17 16.33 13.76
CA ASN A 294 -3.68 14.96 13.58
C ASN A 294 -2.54 14.86 12.56
N ILE A 295 -2.53 15.76 11.57
CA ILE A 295 -1.65 15.63 10.41
C ILE A 295 -0.89 16.94 10.18
N LEU A 296 0.44 16.86 10.26
CA LEU A 296 1.33 17.96 9.93
C LEU A 296 1.97 17.73 8.56
N ILE A 297 1.77 18.70 7.66
CA ILE A 297 2.46 18.70 6.35
C ILE A 297 3.80 19.43 6.53
N PHE A 298 4.90 18.69 6.45
CA PHE A 298 6.24 19.20 6.59
C PHE A 298 6.79 19.69 5.24
N GLY A 299 7.27 20.93 5.23
CA GLY A 299 8.01 21.50 4.11
C GLY A 299 9.44 21.83 4.54
N ALA A 300 10.43 21.26 3.85
CA ALA A 300 11.84 21.54 4.15
C ALA A 300 12.13 23.06 4.14
N GLY A 301 12.84 23.54 5.17
CA GLY A 301 13.18 24.95 5.32
C GLY A 301 12.09 25.86 5.89
N LYS A 302 10.90 25.32 6.19
CA LYS A 302 9.87 26.09 6.91
C LYS A 302 10.02 25.88 8.41
N PRO A 303 9.90 26.96 9.23
CA PRO A 303 9.91 26.83 10.68
C PRO A 303 8.72 25.97 11.14
N VAL A 304 8.95 25.15 12.16
CA VAL A 304 7.92 24.32 12.79
C VAL A 304 7.28 25.15 13.89
N ASP A 305 5.97 25.40 13.79
CA ASP A 305 5.19 26.03 14.85
C ASP A 305 4.85 24.99 15.93
N THR A 306 5.63 25.00 17.01
CA THR A 306 5.46 24.10 18.16
C THR A 306 4.23 24.40 19.01
N ASN A 307 3.63 25.59 18.85
CA ASN A 307 2.39 25.96 19.53
C ASN A 307 1.13 25.53 18.77
N SER A 308 1.30 24.95 17.59
CA SER A 308 0.17 24.46 16.81
C SER A 308 -0.59 23.35 17.52
N PRO A 309 -1.89 23.16 17.23
CA PRO A 309 -2.71 22.08 17.79
C PRO A 309 -2.13 20.67 17.56
N PHE A 310 -1.31 20.52 16.53
CA PHE A 310 -0.62 19.25 16.27
C PHE A 310 0.27 18.81 17.44
N PHE A 311 0.94 19.74 18.11
CA PHE A 311 1.85 19.43 19.24
C PHE A 311 1.13 19.48 20.59
N THR A 312 0.17 20.37 20.75
CA THR A 312 -0.41 20.71 22.04
C THR A 312 -1.71 19.96 22.36
N ALA A 313 -2.49 19.54 21.35
CA ALA A 313 -3.71 18.80 21.55
C ALA A 313 -3.52 17.26 21.46
N PRO A 314 -4.40 16.45 22.05
CA PRO A 314 -4.46 15.00 21.81
C PRO A 314 -4.85 14.70 20.36
N TYR A 315 -4.85 13.39 19.99
CA TYR A 315 -5.44 12.96 18.73
C TYR A 315 -6.94 13.28 18.74
N LYS A 316 -7.44 13.86 17.65
CA LYS A 316 -8.84 14.18 17.47
C LYS A 316 -9.51 13.07 16.68
N ASP A 317 -10.45 12.37 17.30
CA ASP A 317 -11.20 11.33 16.63
C ASP A 317 -12.01 11.86 15.44
N LEU A 318 -12.09 11.07 14.40
CA LEU A 318 -12.98 11.32 13.28
C LEU A 318 -14.40 10.85 13.60
N PRO A 319 -15.44 11.45 12.97
CA PRO A 319 -16.77 10.83 12.94
C PRO A 319 -16.69 9.38 12.47
N GLU A 320 -17.50 8.50 13.07
CA GLU A 320 -17.41 7.06 12.86
C GLU A 320 -17.62 6.67 11.38
N ASP A 321 -18.59 7.28 10.73
CA ASP A 321 -18.87 7.08 9.30
C ASP A 321 -17.67 7.45 8.40
N LEU A 322 -16.96 8.53 8.75
CA LEU A 322 -15.77 8.95 8.05
C LEU A 322 -14.57 8.03 8.34
N TYR A 323 -14.45 7.55 9.57
CA TYR A 323 -13.41 6.58 9.94
C TYR A 323 -13.63 5.27 9.19
N GLU A 324 -14.82 4.69 9.28
CA GLU A 324 -15.20 3.44 8.60
C GLU A 324 -15.05 3.52 7.07
N LYS A 325 -15.27 4.68 6.48
CA LYS A 325 -15.10 4.92 5.04
C LYS A 325 -13.75 4.42 4.50
N TYR A 326 -12.70 4.48 5.32
CA TYR A 326 -11.33 4.09 4.97
C TYR A 326 -10.94 2.69 5.46
N SER A 327 -11.88 1.92 6.00
CA SER A 327 -11.65 0.52 6.41
C SER A 327 -11.50 -0.41 5.19
N LEU A 328 -10.77 -1.52 5.36
CA LEU A 328 -10.67 -2.57 4.35
C LEU A 328 -12.06 -3.10 3.97
N ARG A 329 -12.96 -3.25 4.95
CA ARG A 329 -14.33 -3.72 4.72
C ARG A 329 -15.10 -2.80 3.78
N ASN A 330 -15.06 -1.49 4.02
CA ASN A 330 -15.75 -0.53 3.16
C ASN A 330 -15.10 -0.43 1.77
N TRP A 331 -13.78 -0.56 1.69
CA TRP A 331 -13.03 -0.59 0.44
C TRP A 331 -13.49 -1.77 -0.44
N LEU A 332 -13.58 -2.98 0.13
CA LEU A 332 -14.09 -4.17 -0.54
C LEU A 332 -15.57 -4.02 -0.93
N SER A 333 -16.40 -3.55 -0.01
CA SER A 333 -17.83 -3.33 -0.27
C SER A 333 -18.06 -2.36 -1.43
N THR A 334 -17.24 -1.29 -1.53
CA THR A 334 -17.34 -0.31 -2.62
C THR A 334 -17.04 -0.93 -3.99
N MET A 335 -16.06 -1.82 -4.08
CA MET A 335 -15.68 -2.45 -5.34
C MET A 335 -16.64 -3.59 -5.76
N LEU A 336 -17.19 -4.31 -4.79
CA LEU A 336 -18.04 -5.47 -5.03
C LEU A 336 -19.54 -5.15 -5.04
N ARG A 337 -19.93 -3.86 -4.85
CA ARG A 337 -21.33 -3.42 -5.06
C ARG A 337 -21.74 -3.64 -6.52
N GLU A 338 -22.95 -4.09 -6.68
CA GLU A 338 -23.60 -4.31 -8.00
C GLU A 338 -23.82 -3.04 -8.79
#